data_7cbb1e123ee4ff5acfac4662d85cfb6d
#
_entry.id   7cbb1e123ee4ff5acfac4662d85cfb6d
#
_cell.length_a   1.000
_cell.length_b   1.000
_cell.length_c   1.000
_cell.angle_alpha   90.00
_cell.angle_beta   90.00
_cell.angle_gamma   90.00
#
_symmetry.space_group_name_H-M   'P 1'
#
loop_
_entity.id
_entity.type
_entity.pdbx_description
1 polymer ?
#
loop_
_entity_poly.entity_id
_entity_poly.type
_entity_poly.pdbx_seq_one_letter_code
_entity_poly.pdbx_strand_id
1 'polypeptide(L)'
;PKMVYISFPTEWGTIYSEQELREIRKVCDEYEMYLFADGARLGYGLGSVKNDLTLEKMAELTDVFYIGGTKCGALFGEALVITNKKLARKFRTYMKQNGAVLAKGWLLGMQFCALLEDDTYEKMTAQADAYALEIKAAFKEKGIREYVDSYTNQLFVILTEEQAEVLGKEYTFEHQQDLADGSKVVRFCTSWAT
;
A
#
# COMPACT_ATOMS: atom_id res chain seq x y z
N PRO A 1 6.11 12.29 21.19
CA PRO A 1 6.52 11.68 19.91
C PRO A 1 7.11 12.75 18.98
N LYS A 2 7.94 12.30 18.02
CA LYS A 2 8.53 13.19 17.02
C LYS A 2 7.98 12.96 15.62
N MET A 3 7.23 11.88 15.44
CA MET A 3 6.74 11.45 14.14
C MET A 3 5.40 10.74 14.29
N VAL A 4 4.50 11.00 13.38
CA VAL A 4 3.34 10.18 13.06
C VAL A 4 3.72 9.30 11.88
N TYR A 5 3.47 8.00 11.99
CA TYR A 5 3.71 7.00 10.95
C TYR A 5 2.36 6.42 10.55
N ILE A 6 2.07 6.45 9.26
CA ILE A 6 0.86 5.87 8.68
C ILE A 6 1.24 4.94 7.54
N SER A 7 0.43 3.93 7.27
CA SER A 7 0.52 3.13 6.02
C SER A 7 -0.49 3.64 5.01
N PHE A 8 -0.08 3.78 3.74
CA PHE A 8 -0.97 4.15 2.64
C PHE A 8 -0.74 3.27 1.40
N PRO A 9 -1.75 2.46 0.99
CA PRO A 9 -2.93 2.10 1.79
C PRO A 9 -2.58 1.40 3.09
N THR A 10 -3.55 1.30 4.01
CA THR A 10 -3.37 0.56 5.26
C THR A 10 -3.21 -0.94 4.98
N GLU A 11 -2.75 -1.70 5.96
CA GLU A 11 -2.64 -3.16 5.86
C GLU A 11 -3.99 -3.86 5.62
N TRP A 12 -5.08 -3.20 5.98
CA TRP A 12 -6.45 -3.65 5.72
C TRP A 12 -6.99 -3.23 4.35
N GLY A 13 -6.17 -2.59 3.52
CA GLY A 13 -6.55 -2.15 2.17
C GLY A 13 -7.46 -0.92 2.15
N THR A 14 -7.61 -0.22 3.26
CA THR A 14 -8.29 1.08 3.30
C THR A 14 -7.34 2.20 2.92
N ILE A 15 -7.87 3.31 2.45
CA ILE A 15 -7.11 4.49 2.05
C ILE A 15 -7.60 5.72 2.81
N TYR A 16 -6.71 6.68 3.01
CA TYR A 16 -7.08 8.01 3.48
C TYR A 16 -7.49 8.87 2.28
N SER A 17 -8.54 9.67 2.45
CA SER A 17 -8.85 10.76 1.53
C SER A 17 -7.83 11.91 1.67
N GLU A 18 -7.77 12.80 0.66
CA GLU A 18 -6.96 14.02 0.74
C GLU A 18 -7.32 14.84 1.99
N GLN A 19 -8.61 14.95 2.30
CA GLN A 19 -9.06 15.69 3.47
C GLN A 19 -8.54 15.09 4.78
N GLU A 20 -8.68 13.77 4.97
CA GLU A 20 -8.18 13.09 6.18
C GLU A 20 -6.67 13.25 6.32
N LEU A 21 -5.93 13.14 5.22
CA LEU A 21 -4.47 13.32 5.24
C LEU A 21 -4.08 14.77 5.59
N ARG A 22 -4.84 15.76 5.10
CA ARG A 22 -4.68 17.19 5.49
C ARG A 22 -4.97 17.43 6.97
N GLU A 23 -5.96 16.76 7.54
CA GLU A 23 -6.25 16.85 8.97
C GLU A 23 -5.13 16.24 9.81
N ILE A 24 -4.59 15.07 9.40
CA ILE A 24 -3.41 14.48 10.04
C ILE A 24 -2.21 15.42 9.93
N ARG A 25 -1.96 16.01 8.76
CA ARG A 25 -0.88 16.98 8.55
C ARG A 25 -1.02 18.18 9.48
N LYS A 26 -2.22 18.74 9.61
CA LYS A 26 -2.50 19.86 10.52
C LYS A 26 -2.17 19.54 11.97
N VAL A 27 -2.55 18.36 12.44
CA VAL A 27 -2.19 17.89 13.79
C VAL A 27 -0.67 17.73 13.93
N CYS A 28 -0.01 17.17 12.93
CA CYS A 28 1.45 17.06 12.96
C CYS A 28 2.14 18.41 13.04
N ASP A 29 1.63 19.43 12.32
CA ASP A 29 2.19 20.79 12.34
C ASP A 29 1.95 21.46 13.72
N GLU A 30 0.75 21.30 14.28
CA GLU A 30 0.40 21.85 15.61
C GLU A 30 1.33 21.30 16.72
N TYR A 31 1.68 20.02 16.64
CA TYR A 31 2.52 19.35 17.64
C TYR A 31 4.01 19.22 17.22
N GLU A 32 4.44 19.92 16.19
CA GLU A 32 5.80 19.89 15.66
C GLU A 32 6.32 18.45 15.38
N MET A 33 5.46 17.60 14.81
CA MET A 33 5.75 16.22 14.43
C MET A 33 5.96 16.09 12.93
N TYR A 34 6.82 15.16 12.54
CA TYR A 34 6.95 14.75 11.15
C TYR A 34 5.84 13.75 10.77
N LEU A 35 5.41 13.79 9.52
CA LEU A 35 4.48 12.81 8.97
C LEU A 35 5.22 11.91 7.98
N PHE A 36 5.25 10.62 8.28
CA PHE A 36 5.83 9.58 7.44
C PHE A 36 4.73 8.66 6.92
N ALA A 37 4.65 8.49 5.59
CA ALA A 37 3.73 7.54 4.98
C ALA A 37 4.49 6.32 4.43
N ASP A 38 4.21 5.15 4.99
CA ASP A 38 4.65 3.87 4.45
C ASP A 38 3.82 3.55 3.20
N GLY A 39 4.44 3.71 2.05
CA GLY A 39 3.84 3.46 0.75
C GLY A 39 4.23 2.11 0.15
N ALA A 40 4.46 1.06 0.96
CA ALA A 40 4.82 -0.28 0.45
C ALA A 40 3.84 -0.83 -0.60
N ARG A 41 2.59 -0.34 -0.58
CA ARG A 41 1.54 -0.63 -1.56
C ARG A 41 0.96 0.63 -2.20
N LEU A 42 1.74 1.71 -2.27
CA LEU A 42 1.28 3.04 -2.71
C LEU A 42 0.54 3.00 -4.05
N GLY A 43 1.03 2.23 -5.02
CA GLY A 43 0.40 2.11 -6.33
C GLY A 43 -1.05 1.65 -6.25
N TYR A 44 -1.35 0.64 -5.42
CA TYR A 44 -2.73 0.17 -5.21
C TYR A 44 -3.61 1.19 -4.49
N GLY A 45 -3.03 2.05 -3.67
CA GLY A 45 -3.75 3.19 -3.10
C GLY A 45 -4.07 4.25 -4.16
N LEU A 46 -3.08 4.63 -4.97
CA LEU A 46 -3.24 5.62 -6.04
C LEU A 46 -4.16 5.11 -7.16
N GLY A 47 -4.08 3.83 -7.52
CA GLY A 47 -4.91 3.18 -8.53
C GLY A 47 -6.35 2.90 -8.10
N SER A 48 -6.67 3.02 -6.81
CA SER A 48 -7.99 2.72 -6.27
C SER A 48 -9.06 3.67 -6.82
N VAL A 49 -10.23 3.11 -7.15
CA VAL A 49 -11.41 3.87 -7.60
C VAL A 49 -11.96 4.86 -6.55
N LYS A 50 -11.50 4.75 -5.31
CA LYS A 50 -11.87 5.66 -4.20
C LYS A 50 -10.80 6.70 -3.90
N ASN A 51 -9.68 6.66 -4.61
CA ASN A 51 -8.57 7.56 -4.36
C ASN A 51 -8.83 8.97 -4.92
N ASP A 52 -8.44 9.97 -4.15
CA ASP A 52 -8.44 11.39 -4.51
C ASP A 52 -7.05 12.04 -4.36
N LEU A 53 -6.02 11.22 -4.10
CA LEU A 53 -4.63 11.64 -3.93
C LEU A 53 -3.79 11.39 -5.20
N THR A 54 -2.76 12.19 -5.37
CA THR A 54 -1.70 12.00 -6.38
C THR A 54 -0.34 11.95 -5.69
N LEU A 55 0.72 11.58 -6.43
CA LEU A 55 2.10 11.63 -5.90
C LEU A 55 2.48 13.03 -5.44
N GLU A 56 2.04 14.09 -6.16
CA GLU A 56 2.27 15.47 -5.78
C GLU A 56 1.57 15.81 -4.45
N LYS A 57 0.34 15.35 -4.26
CA LYS A 57 -0.39 15.54 -3.01
C LYS A 57 0.27 14.80 -1.85
N MET A 58 0.73 13.58 -2.08
CA MET A 58 1.53 12.84 -1.08
C MET A 58 2.78 13.63 -0.70
N ALA A 59 3.48 14.19 -1.68
CA ALA A 59 4.67 15.00 -1.45
C ALA A 59 4.38 16.34 -0.75
N GLU A 60 3.22 16.95 -0.99
CA GLU A 60 2.76 18.17 -0.30
C GLU A 60 2.44 17.90 1.18
N LEU A 61 1.80 16.77 1.47
CA LEU A 61 1.20 16.50 2.77
C LEU A 61 2.09 15.69 3.72
N THR A 62 3.16 15.07 3.23
CA THR A 62 4.07 14.27 4.07
C THR A 62 5.49 14.83 4.07
N ASP A 63 6.23 14.57 5.15
CA ASP A 63 7.67 14.90 5.23
C ASP A 63 8.52 13.84 4.55
N VAL A 64 8.07 12.57 4.60
CA VAL A 64 8.71 11.41 3.99
C VAL A 64 7.65 10.40 3.58
N PHE A 65 7.82 9.77 2.44
CA PHE A 65 7.05 8.59 2.05
C PHE A 65 7.88 7.68 1.14
N TYR A 66 7.49 6.40 1.00
CA TYR A 66 8.05 5.63 -0.11
C TYR A 66 7.03 5.37 -1.21
N ILE A 67 7.58 5.27 -2.43
CA ILE A 67 6.91 4.67 -3.58
C ILE A 67 7.29 3.19 -3.54
N GLY A 68 6.32 2.36 -3.15
CA GLY A 68 6.52 0.92 -3.00
C GLY A 68 6.87 0.26 -4.33
N GLY A 69 7.95 -0.50 -4.36
CA GLY A 69 8.43 -1.16 -5.57
C GLY A 69 8.11 -2.65 -5.61
N THR A 70 8.55 -3.42 -4.61
CA THR A 70 8.52 -4.88 -4.63
C THR A 70 7.14 -5.51 -4.76
N LYS A 71 6.09 -4.85 -4.28
CA LYS A 71 4.70 -5.31 -4.43
C LYS A 71 4.02 -4.74 -5.68
N CYS A 72 4.63 -3.75 -6.32
CA CYS A 72 4.05 -2.96 -7.40
C CYS A 72 4.86 -3.04 -8.72
N GLY A 73 5.52 -4.17 -8.98
CA GLY A 73 6.17 -4.45 -10.25
C GLY A 73 7.70 -4.35 -10.28
N ALA A 74 8.36 -3.78 -9.27
CA ALA A 74 9.81 -3.83 -9.18
C ALA A 74 10.31 -5.21 -8.74
N LEU A 75 11.48 -5.61 -9.19
CA LEU A 75 12.13 -6.85 -8.75
C LEU A 75 12.57 -6.77 -7.29
N PHE A 76 13.00 -5.60 -6.84
CA PHE A 76 13.45 -5.32 -5.48
C PHE A 76 13.53 -3.81 -5.21
N GLY A 77 13.45 -3.43 -3.95
CA GLY A 77 13.66 -2.06 -3.48
C GLY A 77 12.41 -1.20 -3.47
N GLU A 78 12.59 -0.04 -2.85
CA GLU A 78 11.59 1.00 -2.66
C GLU A 78 12.23 2.35 -3.00
N ALA A 79 11.47 3.31 -3.53
CA ALA A 79 11.95 4.67 -3.75
C ALA A 79 11.52 5.56 -2.58
N LEU A 80 12.49 6.00 -1.76
CA LEU A 80 12.23 6.91 -0.66
C LEU A 80 12.19 8.35 -1.15
N VAL A 81 11.08 9.02 -0.90
CA VAL A 81 10.89 10.45 -1.17
C VAL A 81 10.98 11.23 0.14
N ILE A 82 11.89 12.21 0.22
CA ILE A 82 12.06 13.09 1.38
C ILE A 82 11.77 14.50 0.91
N THR A 83 10.60 15.02 1.24
CA THR A 83 10.15 16.37 0.87
C THR A 83 10.69 17.42 1.83
N ASN A 84 10.88 17.05 3.10
CA ASN A 84 11.39 17.92 4.13
C ASN A 84 12.91 18.10 4.02
N LYS A 85 13.35 19.32 3.64
CA LYS A 85 14.76 19.65 3.43
C LYS A 85 15.64 19.46 4.69
N LYS A 86 15.06 19.59 5.89
CA LYS A 86 15.79 19.35 7.15
C LYS A 86 16.16 17.88 7.29
N LEU A 87 15.23 16.98 6.94
CA LEU A 87 15.45 15.52 6.97
C LEU A 87 16.35 15.04 5.84
N ALA A 88 16.27 15.64 4.66
CA ALA A 88 17.14 15.33 3.52
C ALA A 88 18.61 15.67 3.78
N ARG A 89 18.90 16.62 4.70
CA ARG A 89 20.25 17.04 5.03
C ARG A 89 21.10 15.88 5.55
N LYS A 90 22.22 15.61 4.88
CA LYS A 90 23.15 14.50 5.20
C LYS A 90 22.55 13.10 5.05
N PHE A 91 21.36 12.95 4.48
CA PHE A 91 20.71 11.64 4.34
C PHE A 91 21.62 10.64 3.60
N ARG A 92 22.29 11.06 2.51
CA ARG A 92 23.24 10.20 1.80
C ARG A 92 24.42 9.73 2.68
N THR A 93 24.87 10.53 3.63
CA THR A 93 25.90 10.12 4.59
C THR A 93 25.37 9.02 5.51
N TYR A 94 24.15 9.17 6.02
CA TYR A 94 23.50 8.14 6.83
C TYR A 94 23.26 6.86 6.02
N MET A 95 22.81 6.95 4.78
CA MET A 95 22.71 5.79 3.89
C MET A 95 24.04 5.05 3.78
N LYS A 96 25.15 5.76 3.57
CA LYS A 96 26.47 5.16 3.45
C LYS A 96 26.91 4.50 4.76
N GLN A 97 26.69 5.14 5.91
CA GLN A 97 27.02 4.60 7.22
C GLN A 97 26.27 3.29 7.51
N ASN A 98 25.04 3.16 6.99
CA ASN A 98 24.19 1.98 7.18
C ASN A 98 24.30 0.96 6.03
N GLY A 99 25.31 1.08 5.14
CA GLY A 99 25.51 0.15 4.04
C GLY A 99 24.49 0.24 2.90
N ALA A 100 23.65 1.29 2.88
CA ALA A 100 22.58 1.44 1.90
C ALA A 100 23.00 2.11 0.58
N VAL A 101 24.28 2.45 0.41
CA VAL A 101 24.82 2.97 -0.84
C VAL A 101 25.51 1.85 -1.60
N LEU A 102 24.84 1.28 -2.57
CA LEU A 102 25.33 0.19 -3.40
C LEU A 102 26.22 0.71 -4.54
N ALA A 103 27.27 -0.04 -4.90
CA ALA A 103 28.17 0.29 -6.02
C ALA A 103 27.42 0.34 -7.38
N LYS A 104 26.40 -0.51 -7.55
CA LYS A 104 25.53 -0.61 -8.72
C LYS A 104 24.10 -0.16 -8.40
N GLY A 105 23.91 0.79 -7.49
CA GLY A 105 22.60 1.28 -7.03
C GLY A 105 21.72 1.89 -8.13
N TRP A 106 22.32 2.29 -9.26
CA TRP A 106 21.58 2.74 -10.43
C TRP A 106 20.62 1.67 -11.01
N LEU A 107 20.90 0.38 -10.79
CA LEU A 107 19.97 -0.71 -11.17
C LEU A 107 18.62 -0.62 -10.43
N LEU A 108 18.64 -0.19 -9.17
CA LEU A 108 17.40 0.11 -8.43
C LEU A 108 16.67 1.30 -9.05
N GLY A 109 17.39 2.37 -9.36
CA GLY A 109 16.81 3.58 -9.97
C GLY A 109 16.18 3.32 -11.34
N MET A 110 16.79 2.48 -12.16
CA MET A 110 16.25 2.13 -13.49
C MET A 110 14.88 1.48 -13.43
N GLN A 111 14.61 0.64 -12.42
CA GLN A 111 13.30 0.02 -12.23
C GLN A 111 12.23 1.10 -12.00
N PHE A 112 12.53 2.08 -11.15
CA PHE A 112 11.60 3.18 -10.88
C PHE A 112 11.45 4.12 -12.08
N CYS A 113 12.52 4.35 -12.87
CA CYS A 113 12.38 5.07 -14.14
C CYS A 113 11.37 4.36 -15.06
N ALA A 114 11.51 3.04 -15.23
CA ALA A 114 10.60 2.27 -16.08
C ALA A 114 9.17 2.20 -15.51
N LEU A 115 9.02 2.05 -14.19
CA LEU A 115 7.71 1.99 -13.55
C LEU A 115 6.95 3.31 -13.61
N LEU A 116 7.65 4.44 -13.50
CA LEU A 116 7.04 5.78 -13.51
C LEU A 116 6.91 6.37 -14.92
N GLU A 117 7.45 5.69 -15.95
CA GLU A 117 7.26 6.08 -17.34
C GLU A 117 5.86 5.71 -17.82
N ASP A 118 5.21 6.62 -18.55
CA ASP A 118 3.88 6.43 -19.16
C ASP A 118 2.78 5.95 -18.19
N ASP A 119 2.83 6.37 -16.94
CA ASP A 119 1.92 5.98 -15.85
C ASP A 119 1.85 4.45 -15.62
N THR A 120 2.89 3.72 -15.98
CA THR A 120 2.93 2.25 -15.90
C THR A 120 2.66 1.75 -14.48
N TYR A 121 3.25 2.41 -13.49
CA TYR A 121 3.07 2.08 -12.07
C TYR A 121 1.59 2.09 -11.65
N GLU A 122 0.89 3.18 -11.97
CA GLU A 122 -0.53 3.36 -11.61
C GLU A 122 -1.43 2.45 -12.44
N LYS A 123 -1.17 2.30 -13.74
CA LYS A 123 -1.97 1.44 -14.63
C LYS A 123 -1.93 -0.03 -14.21
N MET A 124 -0.74 -0.55 -13.89
CA MET A 124 -0.59 -1.94 -13.45
C MET A 124 -1.27 -2.21 -12.10
N THR A 125 -1.13 -1.28 -11.16
CA THR A 125 -1.74 -1.45 -9.84
C THR A 125 -3.25 -1.23 -9.87
N ALA A 126 -3.77 -0.28 -10.65
CA ALA A 126 -5.20 -0.11 -10.88
C ALA A 126 -5.84 -1.35 -11.52
N GLN A 127 -5.14 -2.03 -12.44
CA GLN A 127 -5.64 -3.27 -13.02
C GLN A 127 -5.75 -4.39 -11.97
N ALA A 128 -4.77 -4.49 -11.07
CA ALA A 128 -4.83 -5.45 -9.97
C ALA A 128 -5.98 -5.13 -8.99
N ASP A 129 -6.23 -3.85 -8.71
CA ASP A 129 -7.37 -3.42 -7.90
C ASP A 129 -8.70 -3.78 -8.59
N ALA A 130 -8.80 -3.62 -9.91
CA ALA A 130 -9.98 -4.03 -10.67
C ALA A 130 -10.26 -5.54 -10.53
N TYR A 131 -9.24 -6.40 -10.63
CA TYR A 131 -9.39 -7.83 -10.39
C TYR A 131 -9.82 -8.14 -8.95
N ALA A 132 -9.29 -7.41 -7.97
CA ALA A 132 -9.74 -7.56 -6.58
C ALA A 132 -11.23 -7.22 -6.44
N LEU A 133 -11.71 -6.16 -7.09
CA LEU A 133 -13.12 -5.77 -7.05
C LEU A 133 -14.03 -6.79 -7.76
N GLU A 134 -13.57 -7.46 -8.82
CA GLU A 134 -14.29 -8.57 -9.45
C GLU A 134 -14.44 -9.76 -8.48
N ILE A 135 -13.36 -10.14 -7.78
CA ILE A 135 -13.40 -11.20 -6.76
C ILE A 135 -14.34 -10.79 -5.60
N LYS A 136 -14.28 -9.54 -5.17
CA LYS A 136 -15.16 -8.95 -4.16
C LYS A 136 -16.63 -9.08 -4.56
N ALA A 137 -16.96 -8.75 -5.81
CA ALA A 137 -18.31 -8.89 -6.35
C ALA A 137 -18.78 -10.36 -6.34
N ALA A 138 -17.92 -11.30 -6.75
CA ALA A 138 -18.23 -12.72 -6.72
C ALA A 138 -18.48 -13.26 -5.29
N PHE A 139 -17.71 -12.82 -4.31
CA PHE A 139 -17.96 -13.15 -2.90
C PHE A 139 -19.31 -12.59 -2.42
N LYS A 140 -19.62 -11.36 -2.77
CA LYS A 140 -20.90 -10.73 -2.43
C LYS A 140 -22.09 -11.46 -3.03
N GLU A 141 -22.01 -11.89 -4.30
CA GLU A 141 -23.04 -12.69 -4.97
C GLU A 141 -23.29 -14.05 -4.28
N LYS A 142 -22.25 -14.62 -3.68
CA LYS A 142 -22.32 -15.87 -2.91
C LYS A 142 -22.74 -15.64 -1.44
N GLY A 143 -23.07 -14.41 -1.05
CA GLY A 143 -23.45 -14.09 0.33
C GLY A 143 -22.30 -14.12 1.33
N ILE A 144 -21.05 -14.15 0.87
CA ILE A 144 -19.87 -14.09 1.73
C ILE A 144 -19.67 -12.64 2.17
N ARG A 145 -19.56 -12.46 3.49
CA ARG A 145 -19.43 -11.13 4.08
C ARG A 145 -17.98 -10.61 4.00
N GLU A 146 -17.86 -9.35 3.70
CA GLU A 146 -16.59 -8.64 3.86
C GLU A 146 -16.31 -8.37 5.35
N TYR A 147 -15.06 -8.50 5.75
CA TYR A 147 -14.59 -8.06 7.07
C TYR A 147 -14.22 -6.57 7.06
N VAL A 148 -13.61 -6.12 5.97
CA VAL A 148 -13.25 -4.71 5.73
C VAL A 148 -13.68 -4.34 4.32
N ASP A 149 -14.29 -3.17 4.16
CA ASP A 149 -14.67 -2.60 2.87
C ASP A 149 -13.43 -1.99 2.19
N SER A 150 -12.60 -2.86 1.61
CA SER A 150 -11.39 -2.48 0.88
C SER A 150 -11.70 -2.17 -0.60
N TYR A 151 -10.95 -1.22 -1.16
CA TYR A 151 -10.99 -0.84 -2.57
C TYR A 151 -9.60 -0.92 -3.23
N THR A 152 -8.70 -1.71 -2.64
CA THR A 152 -7.36 -1.97 -3.15
C THR A 152 -7.18 -3.45 -3.48
N ASN A 153 -5.96 -3.85 -3.80
CA ASN A 153 -5.61 -5.23 -4.16
C ASN A 153 -5.76 -6.27 -3.03
N GLN A 154 -6.15 -5.88 -1.84
CA GLN A 154 -6.33 -6.77 -0.69
C GLN A 154 -7.80 -6.85 -0.30
N LEU A 155 -8.31 -8.07 -0.23
CA LEU A 155 -9.68 -8.39 0.18
C LEU A 155 -9.68 -9.17 1.48
N PHE A 156 -10.52 -8.76 2.41
CA PHE A 156 -10.69 -9.44 3.69
C PHE A 156 -12.14 -9.91 3.81
N VAL A 157 -12.32 -11.21 3.78
CA VAL A 157 -13.65 -11.82 3.84
C VAL A 157 -13.77 -12.78 5.01
N ILE A 158 -15.00 -13.04 5.42
CA ILE A 158 -15.32 -13.95 6.52
C ILE A 158 -15.83 -15.25 5.91
N LEU A 159 -15.10 -16.34 6.13
CA LEU A 159 -15.45 -17.69 5.68
C LEU A 159 -15.80 -18.57 6.86
N THR A 160 -16.77 -19.47 6.67
CA THR A 160 -16.94 -20.62 7.57
C THR A 160 -15.78 -21.60 7.39
N GLU A 161 -15.57 -22.50 8.34
CA GLU A 161 -14.56 -23.58 8.23
C GLU A 161 -14.74 -24.38 6.95
N GLU A 162 -15.97 -24.78 6.64
CA GLU A 162 -16.30 -25.55 5.44
C GLU A 162 -15.97 -24.77 4.15
N GLN A 163 -16.32 -23.48 4.10
CA GLN A 163 -15.99 -22.61 2.95
C GLN A 163 -14.49 -22.47 2.78
N ALA A 164 -13.72 -22.30 3.88
CA ALA A 164 -12.27 -22.20 3.85
C ALA A 164 -11.63 -23.52 3.36
N GLU A 165 -12.12 -24.67 3.81
CA GLU A 165 -11.66 -25.99 3.36
C GLU A 165 -11.94 -26.22 1.87
N VAL A 166 -13.12 -25.83 1.38
CA VAL A 166 -13.48 -26.01 -0.04
C VAL A 166 -12.60 -25.11 -0.92
N LEU A 167 -12.49 -23.82 -0.59
CA LEU A 167 -11.68 -22.86 -1.35
C LEU A 167 -10.19 -23.19 -1.28
N GLY A 168 -9.69 -23.65 -0.14
CA GLY A 168 -8.29 -24.01 0.06
C GLY A 168 -7.80 -25.19 -0.75
N LYS A 169 -8.69 -25.96 -1.39
CA LYS A 169 -8.31 -27.04 -2.33
C LYS A 169 -7.81 -26.51 -3.68
N GLU A 170 -8.26 -25.32 -4.07
CA GLU A 170 -7.96 -24.74 -5.39
C GLU A 170 -7.24 -23.42 -5.30
N TYR A 171 -7.40 -22.65 -4.21
CA TYR A 171 -6.87 -21.30 -4.04
C TYR A 171 -6.04 -21.18 -2.78
N THR A 172 -5.03 -20.33 -2.85
CA THR A 172 -4.22 -19.95 -1.68
C THR A 172 -4.68 -18.59 -1.15
N PHE A 173 -4.95 -18.53 0.13
CA PHE A 173 -5.28 -17.29 0.85
C PHE A 173 -4.64 -17.30 2.23
N GLU A 174 -4.52 -16.14 2.86
CA GLU A 174 -3.90 -16.01 4.17
C GLU A 174 -4.95 -15.94 5.28
N HIS A 175 -4.81 -16.77 6.29
CA HIS A 175 -5.56 -16.65 7.53
C HIS A 175 -5.10 -15.41 8.31
N GLN A 176 -6.04 -14.58 8.76
CA GLN A 176 -5.76 -13.38 9.55
C GLN A 176 -6.12 -13.56 11.02
N GLN A 177 -7.32 -14.02 11.29
CA GLN A 177 -7.81 -14.28 12.65
C GLN A 177 -9.05 -15.16 12.67
N ASP A 178 -9.31 -15.81 13.81
CA ASP A 178 -10.55 -16.50 14.08
C ASP A 178 -11.54 -15.56 14.78
N LEU A 179 -12.83 -15.69 14.44
CA LEU A 179 -13.90 -14.95 15.08
C LEU A 179 -14.56 -15.80 16.16
N ALA A 180 -15.28 -15.14 17.08
CA ALA A 180 -15.91 -15.80 18.23
C ALA A 180 -16.97 -16.85 17.85
N ASP A 181 -17.53 -16.76 16.66
CA ASP A 181 -18.51 -17.71 16.10
C ASP A 181 -17.87 -18.91 15.37
N GLY A 182 -16.54 -19.02 15.39
CA GLY A 182 -15.78 -20.06 14.72
C GLY A 182 -15.51 -19.79 13.23
N SER A 183 -15.98 -18.69 12.68
CA SER A 183 -15.62 -18.27 11.32
C SER A 183 -14.21 -17.65 11.27
N LYS A 184 -13.67 -17.55 10.07
CA LYS A 184 -12.27 -17.09 9.84
C LYS A 184 -12.27 -15.86 8.97
N VAL A 185 -11.50 -14.86 9.38
CA VAL A 185 -11.10 -13.76 8.49
C VAL A 185 -9.92 -14.21 7.65
N VAL A 186 -10.09 -14.19 6.35
CA VAL A 186 -9.04 -14.56 5.40
C VAL A 186 -8.77 -13.42 4.43
N ARG A 187 -7.53 -13.35 3.93
CA ARG A 187 -7.10 -12.35 2.96
C ARG A 187 -6.82 -12.98 1.61
N PHE A 188 -7.43 -12.42 0.58
CA PHE A 188 -7.05 -12.63 -0.82
C PHE A 188 -6.32 -11.39 -1.34
N CYS A 189 -5.30 -11.62 -2.15
CA CYS A 189 -4.53 -10.54 -2.76
C CYS A 189 -4.42 -10.76 -4.28
N THR A 190 -4.67 -9.72 -5.03
CA THR A 190 -4.26 -9.61 -6.42
C THR A 190 -2.92 -8.86 -6.53
N SER A 191 -2.27 -8.94 -7.65
CA SER A 191 -1.02 -8.25 -7.90
C SER A 191 -0.92 -7.79 -9.35
N TRP A 192 0.09 -7.04 -9.66
CA TRP A 192 0.41 -6.63 -11.02
C TRP A 192 0.63 -7.84 -11.98
N ALA A 193 0.84 -9.03 -11.44
CA ALA A 193 1.05 -10.26 -12.19
C ALA A 193 -0.16 -11.21 -12.20
N THR A 194 -1.33 -10.76 -11.66
CA THR A 194 -2.58 -11.55 -11.64
C THR A 194 -3.22 -11.62 -13.02
#